data_1d80a5b8ecffca5fee4bc12c3b2254f6
#
_entry.id   1d80a5b8ecffca5fee4bc12c3b2254f6
#
_cell.length_a   1.000
_cell.length_b   1.000
_cell.length_c   1.000
_cell.angle_alpha   90.00
_cell.angle_beta   90.00
_cell.angle_gamma   90.00
#
_symmetry.space_group_name_H-M   'P 1'
#
loop_
_entity.id
_entity.type
_entity.pdbx_description
1 polymer ?
#
loop_
_entity_poly.entity_id
_entity_poly.type
_entity_poly.pdbx_seq_one_letter_code
_entity_poly.pdbx_strand_id
1 'polypeptide(L)'
;MIFEGDGTVPIEQITFLYEFFEDCIESALPDLSACLVRLSDKNGLLHCRIALDNVRESISESWRKEKCEKLGASVRLQKQDETLYATLSFGERGVIV
;
A
#
# COMPACT_ATOMS: atom_id res chain seq x y z
N MET A 1 6.66 10.96 -5.06
CA MET A 1 6.92 9.66 -4.40
C MET A 1 8.22 9.73 -3.63
N ILE A 2 8.21 9.24 -2.41
CA ILE A 2 9.39 9.21 -1.55
C ILE A 2 9.74 7.77 -1.26
N PHE A 3 10.98 7.39 -1.50
CA PHE A 3 11.47 6.06 -1.17
C PHE A 3 12.60 6.16 -0.16
N GLU A 4 12.48 5.42 0.93
CA GLU A 4 13.49 5.37 1.99
C GLU A 4 13.86 3.91 2.23
N GLY A 5 15.14 3.61 2.17
CA GLY A 5 15.63 2.27 2.38
C GLY A 5 16.83 1.99 1.51
N ASP A 6 17.59 0.99 1.89
CA ASP A 6 18.79 0.61 1.17
C ASP A 6 18.86 -0.88 0.90
N GLY A 7 17.79 -1.60 1.18
CA GLY A 7 17.76 -3.03 1.03
C GLY A 7 17.34 -3.48 -0.36
N THR A 8 17.46 -4.75 -0.57
CA THR A 8 16.99 -5.40 -1.78
C THR A 8 15.61 -5.97 -1.52
N VAL A 9 14.65 -5.59 -2.37
CA VAL A 9 13.26 -6.01 -2.23
C VAL A 9 12.91 -6.96 -3.36
N PRO A 10 12.23 -8.08 -3.08
CA PRO A 10 11.80 -9.00 -4.13
C PRO A 10 10.91 -8.31 -5.16
N ILE A 11 11.11 -8.66 -6.43
CA ILE A 11 10.36 -8.04 -7.51
C ILE A 11 8.85 -8.25 -7.37
N GLU A 12 8.45 -9.36 -6.76
CA GLU A 12 7.04 -9.66 -6.53
C GLU A 12 6.38 -8.63 -5.63
N GLN A 13 7.10 -8.15 -4.62
CA GLN A 13 6.59 -7.12 -3.73
C GLN A 13 6.45 -5.80 -4.48
N ILE A 14 7.43 -5.47 -5.30
CA ILE A 14 7.39 -4.23 -6.07
C ILE A 14 6.23 -4.25 -7.06
N THR A 15 6.02 -5.36 -7.75
CA THR A 15 4.92 -5.50 -8.70
C THR A 15 3.58 -5.36 -8.00
N PHE A 16 3.43 -6.01 -6.84
CA PHE A 16 2.20 -5.94 -6.08
C PHE A 16 1.92 -4.53 -5.56
N LEU A 17 3.00 -3.82 -5.21
CA LEU A 17 2.90 -2.44 -4.78
C LEU A 17 2.35 -1.54 -5.88
N TYR A 18 2.80 -1.73 -7.12
CA TYR A 18 2.27 -0.98 -8.24
C TYR A 18 0.79 -1.24 -8.45
N GLU A 19 0.36 -2.50 -8.30
CA GLU A 19 -1.06 -2.83 -8.40
C GLU A 19 -1.86 -2.11 -7.31
N PHE A 20 -1.31 -2.07 -6.10
CA PHE A 20 -1.95 -1.38 -4.98
C PHE A 20 -2.08 0.11 -5.27
N PHE A 21 -1.02 0.74 -5.73
CA PHE A 21 -1.02 2.16 -6.06
C PHE A 21 -2.04 2.47 -7.15
N GLU A 22 -2.04 1.70 -8.24
CA GLU A 22 -2.97 1.91 -9.33
C GLU A 22 -4.42 1.78 -8.88
N ASP A 23 -4.72 0.73 -8.12
CA ASP A 23 -6.09 0.51 -7.67
C ASP A 23 -6.54 1.59 -6.69
N CYS A 24 -5.65 2.07 -5.82
CA CYS A 24 -5.97 3.17 -4.92
C CYS A 24 -6.31 4.44 -5.69
N ILE A 25 -5.51 4.76 -6.69
CA ILE A 25 -5.73 5.97 -7.49
C ILE A 25 -7.01 5.87 -8.31
N GLU A 26 -7.22 4.74 -8.98
CA GLU A 26 -8.40 4.55 -9.80
C GLU A 26 -9.69 4.59 -9.00
N SER A 27 -9.70 4.00 -7.82
CA SER A 27 -10.90 4.02 -6.99
C SER A 27 -11.18 5.41 -6.41
N ALA A 28 -10.16 6.24 -6.29
CA ALA A 28 -10.31 7.58 -5.72
C ALA A 28 -10.72 8.63 -6.75
N LEU A 29 -10.47 8.37 -8.04
CA LEU A 29 -10.87 9.29 -9.09
C LEU A 29 -12.39 9.25 -9.27
N PRO A 30 -13.05 10.36 -9.62
CA PRO A 30 -12.52 11.68 -9.95
C PRO A 30 -12.43 12.65 -8.77
N ASP A 31 -12.77 12.23 -7.57
CA ASP A 31 -12.83 13.13 -6.42
C ASP A 31 -11.45 13.49 -5.84
N LEU A 32 -10.46 12.73 -6.18
CA LEU A 32 -9.11 12.91 -5.64
C LEU A 32 -8.52 14.26 -6.00
N SER A 33 -8.11 15.03 -4.99
CA SER A 33 -7.49 16.34 -5.21
C SER A 33 -5.98 16.35 -5.01
N ALA A 34 -5.47 15.44 -4.17
CA ALA A 34 -4.04 15.37 -3.92
C ALA A 34 -3.67 13.95 -3.46
N CYS A 35 -2.47 13.55 -3.77
CA CYS A 35 -1.97 12.23 -3.41
C CYS A 35 -0.50 12.32 -3.02
N LEU A 36 -0.16 11.73 -1.89
CA LEU A 36 1.22 11.62 -1.45
C LEU A 36 1.54 10.15 -1.23
N VAL A 37 2.61 9.67 -1.85
CA VAL A 37 3.03 8.28 -1.71
C VAL A 37 4.37 8.22 -0.99
N ARG A 38 4.45 7.44 0.06
CA ARG A 38 5.69 7.20 0.78
C ARG A 38 6.03 5.73 0.75
N LEU A 39 7.21 5.42 0.27
CA LEU A 39 7.73 4.06 0.25
C LEU A 39 8.92 3.96 1.19
N SER A 40 8.99 2.87 1.92
CA SER A 40 10.16 2.59 2.76
C SER A 40 10.46 1.11 2.72
N ASP A 41 11.71 0.77 2.99
CA ASP A 41 12.19 -0.60 3.06
C ASP A 41 12.87 -0.77 4.40
N LYS A 42 12.43 -1.75 5.17
CA LYS A 42 13.04 -2.05 6.45
C LYS A 42 13.29 -3.54 6.52
N ASN A 43 14.57 -3.91 6.59
CA ASN A 43 14.97 -5.33 6.63
C ASN A 43 14.47 -6.14 5.44
N GLY A 44 14.42 -5.53 4.27
CA GLY A 44 13.94 -6.18 3.08
C GLY A 44 12.43 -6.28 2.96
N LEU A 45 11.71 -5.65 3.89
CA LEU A 45 10.25 -5.65 3.88
C LEU A 45 9.76 -4.28 3.43
N LEU A 46 9.00 -4.28 2.36
CA LEU A 46 8.51 -3.05 1.76
C LEU A 46 7.29 -2.53 2.52
N HIS A 47 7.21 -1.22 2.67
CA HIS A 47 6.09 -0.56 3.32
C HIS A 47 5.67 0.62 2.47
N CYS A 48 4.39 0.69 2.13
CA CYS A 48 3.87 1.76 1.30
C CYS A 48 2.70 2.44 2.00
N ARG A 49 2.74 3.75 2.09
CA ARG A 49 1.63 4.53 2.64
C ARG A 49 1.22 5.57 1.62
N ILE A 50 -0.04 5.59 1.28
CA ILE A 50 -0.61 6.52 0.33
C ILE A 50 -1.64 7.40 1.04
N ALA A 51 -1.45 8.71 0.97
CA ALA A 51 -2.42 9.66 1.51
C ALA A 51 -3.20 10.24 0.34
N LEU A 52 -4.52 10.12 0.41
CA LEU A 52 -5.42 10.55 -0.65
C LEU A 52 -6.42 11.56 -0.09
N ASP A 53 -6.42 12.77 -0.65
CA ASP A 53 -7.31 13.83 -0.19
C ASP A 53 -8.61 13.88 -0.96
N ASN A 54 -9.70 14.13 -0.25
CA ASN A 54 -11.05 14.29 -0.81
C ASN A 54 -11.60 13.06 -1.50
N VAL A 55 -11.35 11.90 -0.93
CA VAL A 55 -11.77 10.61 -1.51
C VAL A 55 -13.13 10.22 -0.93
N ARG A 56 -14.08 9.88 -1.81
CA ARG A 56 -15.38 9.35 -1.38
C ARG A 56 -15.37 7.83 -1.39
N GLU A 57 -14.69 7.24 -2.37
CA GLU A 57 -14.63 5.81 -2.52
C GLU A 57 -13.18 5.36 -2.54
N SER A 58 -12.93 4.16 -2.05
CA SER A 58 -11.59 3.60 -2.02
C SER A 58 -11.66 2.08 -2.13
N ILE A 59 -10.48 1.46 -2.25
CA ILE A 59 -10.40 0.01 -2.12
C ILE A 59 -10.79 -0.38 -0.70
N SER A 60 -11.06 -1.66 -0.47
CA SER A 60 -11.39 -2.16 0.85
C SER A 60 -10.16 -2.82 1.47
N GLU A 61 -10.23 -3.10 2.77
CA GLU A 61 -9.15 -3.81 3.45
C GLU A 61 -9.04 -5.27 3.02
N SER A 62 -10.04 -5.76 2.31
CA SER A 62 -10.00 -7.10 1.73
C SER A 62 -9.45 -7.10 0.30
N TRP A 63 -8.90 -5.99 -0.16
CA TRP A 63 -8.34 -5.86 -1.50
C TRP A 63 -7.33 -6.97 -1.78
N ARG A 64 -7.61 -7.73 -2.85
CA ARG A 64 -6.78 -8.86 -3.29
C ARG A 64 -6.34 -9.76 -2.12
N LYS A 65 -7.29 -10.11 -1.27
CA LYS A 65 -7.02 -10.82 -0.03
C LYS A 65 -6.18 -12.08 -0.22
N GLU A 66 -6.50 -12.89 -1.21
CA GLU A 66 -5.76 -14.13 -1.43
C GLU A 66 -4.31 -13.88 -1.79
N LYS A 67 -4.07 -12.89 -2.63
CA LYS A 67 -2.71 -12.55 -3.04
C LYS A 67 -1.94 -11.92 -1.88
N CYS A 68 -2.62 -11.13 -1.08
CA CYS A 68 -2.02 -10.57 0.14
C CYS A 68 -1.56 -11.68 1.06
N GLU A 69 -2.38 -12.69 1.27
CA GLU A 69 -2.01 -13.82 2.12
C GLU A 69 -0.81 -14.58 1.58
N LYS A 70 -0.75 -14.79 0.26
CA LYS A 70 0.38 -15.47 -0.35
C LYS A 70 1.69 -14.73 -0.18
N LEU A 71 1.64 -13.40 -0.27
CA LEU A 71 2.84 -12.57 -0.20
C LEU A 71 3.17 -12.09 1.20
N GLY A 72 2.32 -12.41 2.17
CA GLY A 72 2.52 -11.90 3.53
C GLY A 72 2.24 -10.42 3.64
N ALA A 73 1.35 -9.91 2.79
CA ALA A 73 1.01 -8.49 2.77
C ALA A 73 -0.25 -8.21 3.59
N SER A 74 -0.35 -7.00 4.11
CA SER A 74 -1.56 -6.55 4.77
C SER A 74 -1.91 -5.15 4.31
N VAL A 75 -3.21 -4.90 4.20
CA VAL A 75 -3.76 -3.62 3.77
C VAL A 75 -4.51 -3.01 4.95
N ARG A 76 -4.24 -1.75 5.22
CA ARG A 76 -4.93 -1.02 6.28
C ARG A 76 -5.42 0.31 5.73
N LEU A 77 -6.65 0.65 6.06
CA LEU A 77 -7.24 1.92 5.65
C LEU A 77 -7.63 2.71 6.88
N GLN A 78 -7.29 3.99 6.89
CA GLN A 78 -7.61 4.87 8.00
C GLN A 78 -7.98 6.24 7.45
N LYS A 79 -9.12 6.77 7.86
CA LYS A 79 -9.56 8.07 7.42
C LYS A 79 -9.47 9.07 8.55
N GLN A 80 -8.82 10.21 8.29
CA GLN A 80 -8.72 11.32 9.23
C GLN A 80 -9.14 12.58 8.50
N ASP A 81 -10.20 13.24 8.99
CA ASP A 81 -10.77 14.39 8.33
C ASP A 81 -11.14 14.02 6.90
N GLU A 82 -10.56 14.68 5.91
CA GLU A 82 -10.85 14.40 4.50
C GLU A 82 -9.74 13.59 3.82
N THR A 83 -8.79 13.10 4.58
CA THR A 83 -7.66 12.35 4.04
C THR A 83 -7.80 10.87 4.36
N LEU A 84 -7.70 10.03 3.34
CA LEU A 84 -7.65 8.60 3.50
C LEU A 84 -6.21 8.13 3.43
N TYR A 85 -5.78 7.39 4.43
CA TYR A 85 -4.46 6.79 4.46
C TYR A 85 -4.60 5.30 4.15
N ALA A 86 -4.04 4.89 3.03
CA ALA A 86 -4.02 3.49 2.63
C ALA A 86 -2.60 2.97 2.80
N THR A 87 -2.44 1.89 3.54
CA THR A 87 -1.12 1.33 3.84
C THR A 87 -1.05 -0.10 3.37
N LEU A 88 -0.01 -0.42 2.62
CA LEU A 88 0.33 -1.79 2.24
C LEU A 88 1.67 -2.12 2.87
N SER A 89 1.73 -3.18 3.65
CA SER A 89 2.98 -3.61 4.27
C SER A 89 3.17 -5.11 4.11
N PHE A 90 4.43 -5.52 4.04
CA PHE A 90 4.79 -6.93 3.94
C PHE A 90 5.41 -7.39 5.25
N GLY A 91 4.97 -8.53 5.74
CA GLY A 91 5.49 -9.09 6.97
C GLY A 91 6.54 -10.16 6.71
N GLU A 92 7.21 -10.58 7.78
CA GLU A 92 8.22 -11.63 7.70
C GLU A 92 7.55 -13.00 7.66
N ARG A 93 7.35 -13.51 6.47
CA ARG A 93 6.66 -14.78 6.31
C ARG A 93 7.45 -15.98 6.80
N GLY A 94 8.74 -15.91 6.67
CA GLY A 94 9.60 -17.00 7.08
C GLY A 94 9.62 -17.28 8.57
N VAL A 95 9.14 -16.33 9.33
CA VAL A 95 9.13 -16.46 10.79
C VAL A 95 8.04 -17.39 11.27
N ILE A 96 7.10 -17.68 10.43
CA ILE A 96 5.91 -18.43 10.82
C ILE A 96 6.13 -19.92 10.86
N VAL A 97 7.26 -20.33 10.72
CA VAL A 97 7.52 -21.77 10.64
C VAL A 97 7.41 -22.44 11.97
#